data_fb9f5f334233aae8468d3b794b694be8
#
_entry.id   fb9f5f334233aae8468d3b794b694be8
#
_cell.length_a   1.000
_cell.length_b   1.000
_cell.length_c   1.000
_cell.angle_alpha   90.00
_cell.angle_beta   90.00
_cell.angle_gamma   90.00
#
_symmetry.space_group_name_H-M   'P 1'
#
loop_
_entity.id
_entity.type
_entity.pdbx_description
1 polymer ?
#
loop_
_entity_poly.entity_id
_entity_poly.type
_entity_poly.pdbx_seq_one_letter_code
_entity_poly.pdbx_strand_id
1 'polypeptide(L)'
;MSYGPMILGHSDKRVIKSITDASANGFCFGATTEAEVELAGLVTTHFPSIEMIRLVNSGTEAVMSAIRLTRGFTKRDKIIKFEGCYHGHSDSMLVKAGSGALTTSVPSSSGVTECLSKDTLVANYNDIESVKNLFLKNKGKVAAVIIEPVAANMGIVLPEKGFLKDLIDLTHENGGLIIFDEVITGFRLSLGGAQGLFNLKPDITCLGKIIGGGLPIGAFGGRKDIMEYLSPLGPVYQAGTLSGNPICVAAGIATIKAIEKDNAIDKANKNAEYLVTSLKEELKYYSDELTINHISSLLTIFFKKSPVNNFNDVMQSDTAKFKNFFGELIKEGIFTAPSQYEALFLSSVHTKEDINKTVEIIKKAIKKI
;
A
#
# COMPACT_ATOMS: atom_id res chain seq x y z
N MET A 1 -5.99 -13.48 -2.68
CA MET A 1 -4.57 -13.06 -2.65
C MET A 1 -4.21 -12.36 -1.34
N SER A 2 -5.04 -12.58 -0.29
CA SER A 2 -4.74 -12.19 1.10
C SER A 2 -4.41 -10.70 1.28
N TYR A 3 -5.16 -9.83 0.60
CA TYR A 3 -4.93 -8.37 0.60
C TYR A 3 -3.55 -7.93 0.07
N GLY A 4 -2.94 -8.73 -0.80
CA GLY A 4 -1.81 -8.32 -1.60
C GLY A 4 -0.50 -9.13 -1.53
N PRO A 5 -0.13 -9.82 -0.43
CA PRO A 5 1.20 -10.43 -0.33
C PRO A 5 1.44 -11.61 -1.30
N MET A 6 0.38 -12.32 -1.72
CA MET A 6 0.51 -13.62 -2.39
C MET A 6 0.63 -13.51 -3.92
N ILE A 7 1.58 -12.73 -4.43
CA ILE A 7 1.78 -12.55 -5.88
C ILE A 7 2.24 -13.85 -6.58
N LEU A 8 2.94 -14.74 -5.87
CA LEU A 8 3.38 -16.06 -6.34
C LEU A 8 2.36 -17.18 -6.05
N GLY A 9 1.14 -16.83 -5.57
CA GLY A 9 0.20 -17.81 -5.03
C GLY A 9 0.49 -18.18 -3.56
N HIS A 10 -0.35 -19.04 -2.97
CA HIS A 10 -0.32 -19.32 -1.53
C HIS A 10 0.70 -20.36 -1.08
N SER A 11 1.32 -21.10 -2.00
CA SER A 11 2.18 -22.24 -1.66
C SER A 11 3.34 -22.43 -2.64
N ASP A 12 4.07 -21.35 -2.96
CA ASP A 12 5.28 -21.44 -3.77
C ASP A 12 6.32 -22.31 -3.06
N LYS A 13 6.75 -23.38 -3.74
CA LYS A 13 7.64 -24.39 -3.17
C LYS A 13 9.00 -23.83 -2.75
N ARG A 14 9.49 -22.78 -3.42
CA ARG A 14 10.77 -22.12 -3.12
C ARG A 14 10.68 -21.37 -1.80
N VAL A 15 9.55 -20.65 -1.59
CA VAL A 15 9.29 -19.93 -0.33
C VAL A 15 9.13 -20.92 0.81
N ILE A 16 8.33 -21.99 0.63
CA ILE A 16 8.17 -23.06 1.62
C ILE A 16 9.51 -23.68 1.99
N LYS A 17 10.32 -24.04 0.98
CA LYS A 17 11.65 -24.63 1.21
C LYS A 17 12.54 -23.69 2.00
N SER A 18 12.59 -22.39 1.65
CA SER A 18 13.41 -21.39 2.32
C SER A 18 13.00 -21.22 3.79
N ILE A 19 11.71 -21.23 4.09
CA ILE A 19 11.18 -21.21 5.45
C ILE A 19 11.63 -22.45 6.22
N THR A 20 11.49 -23.63 5.63
CA THR A 20 11.88 -24.91 6.26
C THR A 20 13.37 -24.94 6.57
N ASP A 21 14.21 -24.57 5.61
CA ASP A 21 15.67 -24.53 5.77
C ASP A 21 16.08 -23.54 6.87
N ALA A 22 15.49 -22.34 6.88
CA ALA A 22 15.77 -21.32 7.89
C ALA A 22 15.32 -21.78 9.29
N SER A 23 14.20 -22.49 9.40
CA SER A 23 13.68 -22.97 10.70
C SER A 23 14.60 -23.98 11.37
N ALA A 24 15.38 -24.72 10.60
CA ALA A 24 16.37 -25.67 11.12
C ALA A 24 17.56 -24.98 11.83
N ASN A 25 17.79 -23.68 11.57
CA ASN A 25 18.91 -22.92 12.11
C ASN A 25 18.54 -22.02 13.30
N GLY A 26 17.27 -21.97 13.68
CA GLY A 26 16.77 -21.17 14.82
C GLY A 26 15.86 -20.00 14.40
N PHE A 27 15.23 -19.39 15.40
CA PHE A 27 14.11 -18.46 15.19
C PHE A 27 14.38 -17.00 15.56
N CYS A 28 15.33 -16.74 16.47
CA CYS A 28 15.61 -15.40 16.95
C CYS A 28 16.98 -15.34 17.62
N PHE A 29 17.83 -14.40 17.19
CA PHE A 29 19.21 -14.34 17.65
C PHE A 29 19.54 -13.10 18.49
N GLY A 30 18.68 -12.06 18.45
CA GLY A 30 18.97 -10.77 19.11
C GLY A 30 20.19 -10.04 18.53
N ALA A 31 20.59 -10.41 17.30
CA ALA A 31 21.70 -9.84 16.56
C ALA A 31 21.38 -9.83 15.07
N THR A 32 21.97 -8.93 14.30
CA THR A 32 21.82 -8.86 12.86
C THR A 32 22.40 -10.11 12.20
N THR A 33 21.66 -10.69 11.24
CA THR A 33 22.05 -11.88 10.49
C THR A 33 22.49 -11.53 9.07
N GLU A 34 23.25 -12.42 8.42
CA GLU A 34 23.62 -12.26 7.02
C GLU A 34 22.38 -12.18 6.09
N ALA A 35 21.33 -12.92 6.41
CA ALA A 35 20.09 -12.90 5.64
C ALA A 35 19.39 -11.53 5.71
N GLU A 36 19.45 -10.83 6.85
CA GLU A 36 18.92 -9.45 6.94
C GLU A 36 19.69 -8.51 6.01
N VAL A 37 21.01 -8.64 5.93
CA VAL A 37 21.86 -7.85 5.02
C VAL A 37 21.51 -8.18 3.56
N GLU A 38 21.29 -9.46 3.24
CA GLU A 38 20.89 -9.88 1.89
C GLU A 38 19.52 -9.30 1.50
N LEU A 39 18.51 -9.39 2.38
CA LEU A 39 17.19 -8.80 2.12
C LEU A 39 17.27 -7.29 1.93
N ALA A 40 18.04 -6.60 2.78
CA ALA A 40 18.27 -5.17 2.65
C ALA A 40 18.92 -4.83 1.30
N GLY A 41 19.92 -5.59 0.87
CA GLY A 41 20.57 -5.43 -0.43
C GLY A 41 19.61 -5.63 -1.60
N LEU A 42 18.75 -6.65 -1.56
CA LEU A 42 17.72 -6.88 -2.58
C LEU A 42 16.75 -5.68 -2.66
N VAL A 43 16.28 -5.19 -1.51
CA VAL A 43 15.36 -4.03 -1.51
C VAL A 43 16.04 -2.78 -2.06
N THR A 44 17.24 -2.43 -1.61
CA THR A 44 17.95 -1.22 -2.05
C THR A 44 18.32 -1.27 -3.54
N THR A 45 18.54 -2.45 -4.10
CA THR A 45 18.77 -2.64 -5.54
C THR A 45 17.57 -2.22 -6.38
N HIS A 46 16.35 -2.51 -5.91
CA HIS A 46 15.11 -2.21 -6.64
C HIS A 46 14.51 -0.84 -6.30
N PHE A 47 14.84 -0.29 -5.15
CA PHE A 47 14.35 1.01 -4.67
C PHE A 47 15.51 2.01 -4.51
N PRO A 48 15.95 2.70 -5.58
CA PRO A 48 17.09 3.62 -5.52
C PRO A 48 16.90 4.86 -4.63
N SER A 49 15.70 5.10 -4.14
CA SER A 49 15.41 6.10 -3.11
C SER A 49 15.80 5.64 -1.70
N ILE A 50 16.02 4.34 -1.52
CA ILE A 50 16.36 3.73 -0.23
C ILE A 50 17.87 3.50 -0.17
N GLU A 51 18.58 4.38 0.52
CA GLU A 51 20.02 4.24 0.78
C GLU A 51 20.30 3.45 2.08
N MET A 52 19.37 3.53 3.05
CA MET A 52 19.37 2.75 4.28
C MET A 52 17.97 2.26 4.59
N ILE A 53 17.87 1.06 5.18
CA ILE A 53 16.60 0.40 5.50
C ILE A 53 16.62 -0.17 6.93
N ARG A 54 15.47 -0.17 7.58
CA ARG A 54 15.23 -0.81 8.87
C ARG A 54 14.05 -1.78 8.74
N LEU A 55 14.25 -3.04 9.16
CA LEU A 55 13.20 -4.05 9.22
C LEU A 55 12.34 -3.87 10.48
N VAL A 56 11.06 -4.17 10.34
CA VAL A 56 10.04 -4.19 11.40
C VAL A 56 9.08 -5.37 11.16
N ASN A 57 8.03 -5.53 11.98
CA ASN A 57 7.15 -6.72 11.88
C ASN A 57 5.88 -6.49 11.05
N SER A 58 5.56 -5.27 10.69
CA SER A 58 4.34 -4.94 9.92
C SER A 58 4.45 -3.61 9.19
N GLY A 59 3.54 -3.38 8.21
CA GLY A 59 3.38 -2.07 7.57
C GLY A 59 3.00 -0.98 8.58
N THR A 60 2.21 -1.30 9.61
CA THR A 60 1.86 -0.35 10.69
C THR A 60 3.11 0.12 11.43
N GLU A 61 4.01 -0.79 11.80
CA GLU A 61 5.26 -0.43 12.46
C GLU A 61 6.18 0.37 11.53
N ALA A 62 6.22 0.03 10.26
CA ALA A 62 6.99 0.77 9.25
C ALA A 62 6.52 2.24 9.17
N VAL A 63 5.23 2.47 8.99
CA VAL A 63 4.64 3.81 8.93
C VAL A 63 4.80 4.57 10.25
N MET A 64 4.50 3.93 11.38
CA MET A 64 4.67 4.54 12.72
C MET A 64 6.11 5.00 12.94
N SER A 65 7.07 4.19 12.53
CA SER A 65 8.51 4.51 12.67
C SER A 65 8.94 5.61 11.70
N ALA A 66 8.48 5.58 10.46
CA ALA A 66 8.73 6.63 9.46
C ALA A 66 8.20 7.99 9.94
N ILE A 67 6.98 8.04 10.48
CA ILE A 67 6.39 9.27 11.04
C ILE A 67 7.22 9.79 12.23
N ARG A 68 7.60 8.92 13.15
CA ARG A 68 8.45 9.32 14.28
C ARG A 68 9.79 9.87 13.79
N LEU A 69 10.38 9.21 12.80
CA LEU A 69 11.66 9.62 12.21
C LEU A 69 11.55 11.01 11.53
N THR A 70 10.52 11.24 10.72
CA THR A 70 10.32 12.52 10.05
C THR A 70 10.09 13.66 11.03
N ARG A 71 9.30 13.42 12.09
CA ARG A 71 9.11 14.40 13.17
C ARG A 71 10.42 14.72 13.88
N GLY A 72 11.22 13.70 14.24
CA GLY A 72 12.51 13.88 14.88
C GLY A 72 13.52 14.64 14.02
N PHE A 73 13.60 14.31 12.74
CA PHE A 73 14.51 14.92 11.77
C PHE A 73 14.15 16.39 11.49
N THR A 74 12.87 16.66 11.18
CA THR A 74 12.41 18.01 10.82
C THR A 74 12.17 18.91 12.03
N LYS A 75 12.07 18.34 13.24
CA LYS A 75 11.64 19.03 14.48
C LYS A 75 10.26 19.68 14.34
N ARG A 76 9.36 19.04 13.59
CA ARG A 76 7.97 19.48 13.34
C ARG A 76 7.02 18.37 13.72
N ASP A 77 5.77 18.71 14.09
CA ASP A 77 4.82 17.73 14.67
C ASP A 77 3.78 17.22 13.69
N LYS A 78 3.36 18.03 12.71
CA LYS A 78 2.21 17.75 11.89
C LYS A 78 2.53 16.85 10.70
N ILE A 79 1.59 15.94 10.40
CA ILE A 79 1.62 15.06 9.23
C ILE A 79 0.41 15.35 8.38
N ILE A 80 0.58 15.46 7.07
CA ILE A 80 -0.53 15.45 6.12
C ILE A 80 -0.69 14.02 5.59
N LYS A 81 -1.90 13.49 5.63
CA LYS A 81 -2.31 12.25 4.95
C LYS A 81 -3.50 12.53 4.02
N PHE A 82 -3.91 11.55 3.23
CA PHE A 82 -5.04 11.70 2.32
C PHE A 82 -6.28 10.94 2.82
N GLU A 83 -7.45 11.53 2.60
CA GLU A 83 -8.72 10.90 2.91
C GLU A 83 -8.86 9.59 2.11
N GLY A 84 -9.39 8.55 2.76
CA GLY A 84 -9.52 7.23 2.16
C GLY A 84 -8.24 6.38 2.15
N CYS A 85 -7.05 6.97 2.30
CA CYS A 85 -5.80 6.22 2.43
C CYS A 85 -5.65 5.61 3.83
N TYR A 86 -5.12 4.38 3.88
CA TYR A 86 -4.84 3.65 5.12
C TYR A 86 -3.35 3.43 5.30
N HIS A 87 -2.85 3.78 6.47
CA HIS A 87 -1.42 3.74 6.80
C HIS A 87 -1.15 2.95 8.09
N GLY A 88 -1.85 1.85 8.26
CA GLY A 88 -1.79 1.06 9.49
C GLY A 88 -2.65 1.65 10.61
N HIS A 89 -2.64 0.98 11.78
CA HIS A 89 -3.54 1.28 12.89
C HIS A 89 -2.86 1.98 14.08
N SER A 90 -1.76 2.70 13.84
CA SER A 90 -1.23 3.61 14.86
C SER A 90 -2.21 4.76 15.07
N ASP A 91 -2.43 5.17 16.32
CA ASP A 91 -3.45 6.15 16.71
C ASP A 91 -3.38 7.43 15.89
N SER A 92 -2.18 7.94 15.61
CA SER A 92 -1.99 9.14 14.80
C SER A 92 -2.46 8.99 13.34
N MET A 93 -2.60 7.76 12.82
CA MET A 93 -3.04 7.49 11.45
C MET A 93 -4.51 7.10 11.34
N LEU A 94 -5.16 6.80 12.48
CA LEU A 94 -6.59 6.52 12.55
C LEU A 94 -7.39 7.83 12.66
N VAL A 95 -7.23 8.68 11.65
CA VAL A 95 -7.93 9.95 11.52
C VAL A 95 -8.83 9.86 10.29
N LYS A 96 -10.13 10.09 10.50
CA LYS A 96 -11.12 10.18 9.45
C LYS A 96 -11.41 11.65 9.14
N ALA A 97 -11.32 12.04 7.88
CA ALA A 97 -11.90 13.28 7.42
C ALA A 97 -13.19 12.97 6.66
N GLY A 98 -14.33 13.41 7.17
CA GLY A 98 -15.54 13.55 6.36
C GLY A 98 -15.52 14.88 5.64
N SER A 99 -16.38 15.08 4.63
CA SER A 99 -16.50 16.32 3.83
C SER A 99 -16.69 17.60 4.64
N GLY A 100 -17.10 17.51 5.92
CA GLY A 100 -17.20 18.64 6.85
C GLY A 100 -16.00 18.82 7.77
N ALA A 101 -15.01 17.93 7.77
CA ALA A 101 -13.90 17.90 8.72
C ALA A 101 -12.57 18.41 8.16
N LEU A 102 -12.57 19.10 7.03
CA LEU A 102 -11.40 19.77 6.46
C LEU A 102 -10.71 20.76 7.41
N THR A 103 -11.34 21.07 8.54
CA THR A 103 -10.82 21.98 9.56
C THR A 103 -10.52 21.31 10.89
N THR A 104 -10.99 20.08 11.14
CA THR A 104 -10.79 19.36 12.41
C THR A 104 -10.51 17.90 12.15
N SER A 105 -9.41 17.38 12.74
CA SER A 105 -9.07 15.98 12.70
C SER A 105 -10.01 15.19 13.61
N VAL A 106 -10.82 14.29 13.03
CA VAL A 106 -11.75 13.44 13.78
C VAL A 106 -11.22 12.01 13.80
N PRO A 107 -11.06 11.39 14.98
CA PRO A 107 -10.68 9.98 15.08
C PRO A 107 -11.66 9.07 14.34
N SER A 108 -11.15 8.10 13.54
CA SER A 108 -11.98 7.12 12.86
C SER A 108 -12.23 5.86 13.68
N SER A 109 -11.66 5.78 14.87
CA SER A 109 -11.81 4.65 15.79
C SER A 109 -12.07 5.11 17.20
N SER A 110 -13.01 4.44 17.88
CA SER A 110 -13.14 4.55 19.33
C SER A 110 -11.83 4.19 20.01
N GLY A 111 -11.45 4.92 21.06
CA GLY A 111 -10.20 4.73 21.79
C GLY A 111 -9.04 5.60 21.31
N VAL A 112 -9.10 6.19 20.12
CA VAL A 112 -8.12 7.21 19.69
C VAL A 112 -8.48 8.53 20.35
N THR A 113 -7.53 9.09 21.11
CA THR A 113 -7.73 10.36 21.80
C THR A 113 -7.47 11.53 20.87
N GLU A 114 -8.14 12.66 21.10
CA GLU A 114 -7.98 13.87 20.30
C GLU A 114 -6.53 14.37 20.29
N CYS A 115 -5.81 14.25 21.40
CA CYS A 115 -4.41 14.69 21.48
C CYS A 115 -3.48 13.92 20.54
N LEU A 116 -3.80 12.66 20.17
CA LEU A 116 -3.01 11.85 19.24
C LEU A 116 -3.38 12.11 17.78
N SER A 117 -4.61 12.55 17.52
CA SER A 117 -5.12 12.79 16.16
C SER A 117 -4.94 14.24 15.68
N LYS A 118 -4.85 15.22 16.59
CA LYS A 118 -4.83 16.68 16.27
C LYS A 118 -3.68 17.13 15.36
N ASP A 119 -2.58 16.39 15.35
CA ASP A 119 -1.41 16.70 14.53
C ASP A 119 -1.39 15.96 13.19
N THR A 120 -2.47 15.25 12.86
CA THR A 120 -2.68 14.61 11.57
C THR A 120 -3.70 15.42 10.76
N LEU A 121 -3.23 16.05 9.71
CA LEU A 121 -4.02 16.84 8.79
C LEU A 121 -4.47 15.95 7.63
N VAL A 122 -5.67 16.21 7.09
CA VAL A 122 -6.21 15.39 6.00
C VAL A 122 -6.43 16.24 4.76
N ALA A 123 -5.87 15.80 3.65
CA ALA A 123 -6.04 16.37 2.31
C ALA A 123 -6.93 15.46 1.45
N ASN A 124 -7.41 15.99 0.34
CA ASN A 124 -8.12 15.22 -0.67
C ASN A 124 -7.12 14.62 -1.67
N TYR A 125 -7.30 13.35 -2.02
CA TYR A 125 -6.50 12.69 -3.05
C TYR A 125 -6.79 13.31 -4.43
N ASN A 126 -5.75 13.54 -5.25
CA ASN A 126 -5.81 14.24 -6.53
C ASN A 126 -6.21 15.74 -6.44
N ASP A 127 -6.05 16.37 -5.27
CA ASP A 127 -6.32 17.79 -5.05
C ASP A 127 -5.11 18.48 -4.41
N ILE A 128 -4.21 18.98 -5.26
CA ILE A 128 -2.99 19.66 -4.81
C ILE A 128 -3.29 20.95 -4.06
N GLU A 129 -4.41 21.65 -4.38
CA GLU A 129 -4.79 22.87 -3.70
C GLU A 129 -5.23 22.59 -2.26
N SER A 130 -5.82 21.43 -1.97
CA SER A 130 -6.12 21.02 -0.60
C SER A 130 -4.85 20.90 0.24
N VAL A 131 -3.77 20.33 -0.32
CA VAL A 131 -2.47 20.19 0.35
C VAL A 131 -1.83 21.56 0.57
N LYS A 132 -1.83 22.43 -0.45
CA LYS A 132 -1.31 23.81 -0.39
C LYS A 132 -1.98 24.62 0.71
N ASN A 133 -3.30 24.52 0.82
CA ASN A 133 -4.07 25.19 1.87
C ASN A 133 -3.67 24.69 3.27
N LEU A 134 -3.39 23.39 3.43
CA LEU A 134 -2.91 22.83 4.70
C LEU A 134 -1.51 23.37 5.07
N PHE A 135 -0.59 23.45 4.12
CA PHE A 135 0.72 24.06 4.35
C PHE A 135 0.61 25.55 4.72
N LEU A 136 -0.23 26.33 4.03
CA LEU A 136 -0.43 27.75 4.33
C LEU A 136 -0.96 27.97 5.75
N LYS A 137 -1.96 27.16 6.18
CA LYS A 137 -2.54 27.23 7.53
C LYS A 137 -1.58 26.72 8.63
N ASN A 138 -0.60 25.92 8.28
CA ASN A 138 0.33 25.27 9.22
C ASN A 138 1.79 25.57 8.86
N LYS A 139 2.08 26.81 8.44
CA LYS A 139 3.40 27.21 7.98
C LYS A 139 4.49 26.81 8.96
N GLY A 140 5.51 26.07 8.47
CA GLY A 140 6.66 25.61 9.25
C GLY A 140 6.36 24.51 10.28
N LYS A 141 5.14 23.92 10.31
CA LYS A 141 4.75 22.91 11.32
C LYS A 141 4.59 21.51 10.74
N VAL A 142 4.53 21.36 9.41
CA VAL A 142 4.34 20.07 8.76
C VAL A 142 5.69 19.37 8.61
N ALA A 143 5.82 18.21 9.24
CA ALA A 143 7.00 17.36 9.18
C ALA A 143 7.07 16.58 7.87
N ALA A 144 5.94 15.98 7.48
CA ALA A 144 5.86 15.16 6.27
C ALA A 144 4.45 15.12 5.69
N VAL A 145 4.40 14.73 4.41
CA VAL A 145 3.20 14.25 3.73
C VAL A 145 3.37 12.75 3.52
N ILE A 146 2.38 11.94 3.91
CA ILE A 146 2.32 10.50 3.64
C ILE A 146 1.22 10.20 2.63
N ILE A 147 1.53 9.36 1.65
CA ILE A 147 0.59 8.98 0.59
C ILE A 147 0.77 7.53 0.17
N GLU A 148 -0.32 6.83 -0.13
CA GLU A 148 -0.30 5.66 -1.01
C GLU A 148 -0.14 6.19 -2.45
N PRO A 149 0.98 5.94 -3.15
CA PRO A 149 1.17 6.51 -4.51
C PRO A 149 0.16 5.99 -5.52
N VAL A 150 -0.45 4.84 -5.26
CA VAL A 150 -1.73 4.39 -5.82
C VAL A 150 -2.59 4.00 -4.63
N ALA A 151 -3.68 4.70 -4.41
CA ALA A 151 -4.57 4.38 -3.31
C ALA A 151 -5.28 3.05 -3.56
N ALA A 152 -5.22 2.15 -2.58
CA ALA A 152 -5.75 0.80 -2.67
C ALA A 152 -6.59 0.38 -1.44
N ASN A 153 -6.80 1.30 -0.49
CA ASN A 153 -7.60 1.09 0.71
C ASN A 153 -8.94 1.86 0.68
N MET A 154 -9.26 2.47 -0.45
CA MET A 154 -10.58 3.02 -0.80
C MET A 154 -11.09 2.47 -2.13
N GLY A 155 -10.67 1.25 -2.47
CA GLY A 155 -10.63 0.74 -3.83
C GLY A 155 -9.45 1.35 -4.59
N ILE A 156 -9.28 0.97 -5.85
CA ILE A 156 -8.18 1.52 -6.66
C ILE A 156 -8.55 2.92 -7.14
N VAL A 157 -7.82 3.91 -6.62
CA VAL A 157 -7.87 5.29 -7.11
C VAL A 157 -6.48 5.67 -7.60
N LEU A 158 -6.41 6.01 -8.89
CA LEU A 158 -5.15 6.33 -9.56
C LEU A 158 -4.76 7.78 -9.30
N PRO A 159 -3.45 8.06 -9.15
CA PRO A 159 -2.99 9.44 -9.15
C PRO A 159 -3.22 10.06 -10.54
N GLU A 160 -3.75 11.27 -10.57
CA GLU A 160 -3.83 12.05 -11.80
C GLU A 160 -2.43 12.40 -12.31
N LYS A 161 -2.35 12.61 -13.62
CA LYS A 161 -1.07 12.92 -14.28
C LYS A 161 -0.43 14.17 -13.65
N GLY A 162 0.77 14.02 -13.11
CA GLY A 162 1.54 15.11 -12.48
C GLY A 162 1.30 15.24 -10.98
N PHE A 163 0.17 14.78 -10.43
CA PHE A 163 -0.19 14.98 -9.03
C PHE A 163 0.91 14.56 -8.03
N LEU A 164 1.48 13.37 -8.19
CA LEU A 164 2.53 12.89 -7.28
C LEU A 164 3.81 13.74 -7.36
N LYS A 165 4.18 14.19 -8.56
CA LYS A 165 5.34 15.06 -8.74
C LYS A 165 5.10 16.42 -8.08
N ASP A 166 3.96 17.03 -8.37
CA ASP A 166 3.59 18.34 -7.80
C ASP A 166 3.50 18.26 -6.26
N LEU A 167 3.05 17.11 -5.73
CA LEU A 167 3.01 16.85 -4.29
C LEU A 167 4.40 16.80 -3.67
N ILE A 168 5.36 16.14 -4.32
CA ILE A 168 6.76 16.08 -3.88
C ILE A 168 7.35 17.48 -3.88
N ASP A 169 7.23 18.19 -5.00
CA ASP A 169 7.79 19.53 -5.17
C ASP A 169 7.20 20.50 -4.11
N LEU A 170 5.88 20.55 -3.97
CA LEU A 170 5.19 21.38 -2.96
C LEU A 170 5.63 21.05 -1.53
N THR A 171 5.81 19.77 -1.23
CA THR A 171 6.23 19.32 0.11
C THR A 171 7.64 19.79 0.42
N HIS A 172 8.57 19.65 -0.52
CA HIS A 172 9.94 20.09 -0.39
C HIS A 172 10.06 21.63 -0.32
N GLU A 173 9.32 22.38 -1.12
CA GLU A 173 9.26 23.85 -1.06
C GLU A 173 8.84 24.36 0.33
N ASN A 174 8.01 23.60 1.05
CA ASN A 174 7.60 23.92 2.41
C ASN A 174 8.51 23.29 3.49
N GLY A 175 9.62 22.65 3.08
CA GLY A 175 10.61 22.03 3.95
C GLY A 175 10.07 20.81 4.72
N GLY A 176 9.04 20.17 4.20
CA GLY A 176 8.53 18.87 4.66
C GLY A 176 9.21 17.72 3.92
N LEU A 177 8.98 16.49 4.40
CA LEU A 177 9.43 15.24 3.77
C LEU A 177 8.27 14.50 3.13
N ILE A 178 8.53 13.74 2.06
CA ILE A 178 7.54 12.88 1.43
C ILE A 178 7.75 11.41 1.82
N ILE A 179 6.69 10.76 2.31
CA ILE A 179 6.66 9.34 2.63
C ILE A 179 5.76 8.64 1.62
N PHE A 180 6.30 7.71 0.84
CA PHE A 180 5.49 6.79 0.05
C PHE A 180 5.19 5.54 0.87
N ASP A 181 3.90 5.31 1.11
CA ASP A 181 3.42 4.04 1.64
C ASP A 181 3.26 3.04 0.48
N GLU A 182 4.29 2.26 0.28
CA GLU A 182 4.34 1.19 -0.73
C GLU A 182 4.09 -0.21 -0.14
N VAL A 183 3.40 -0.28 0.97
CA VAL A 183 3.05 -1.56 1.61
C VAL A 183 2.22 -2.45 0.68
N ILE A 184 1.38 -1.86 -0.20
CA ILE A 184 0.64 -2.59 -1.22
C ILE A 184 1.39 -2.60 -2.56
N THR A 185 1.93 -1.47 -2.97
CA THR A 185 2.46 -1.23 -4.32
C THR A 185 3.89 -1.73 -4.51
N GLY A 186 4.68 -1.83 -3.43
CA GLY A 186 6.06 -2.32 -3.44
C GLY A 186 6.15 -3.77 -3.94
N PHE A 187 7.04 -4.04 -4.90
CA PHE A 187 7.19 -5.33 -5.59
C PHE A 187 5.92 -5.86 -6.25
N ARG A 188 4.90 -5.02 -6.41
CA ARG A 188 3.65 -5.39 -7.06
C ARG A 188 3.41 -4.67 -8.38
N LEU A 189 3.54 -3.35 -8.42
CA LEU A 189 3.33 -2.61 -9.65
C LEU A 189 4.52 -2.75 -10.60
N SER A 190 5.71 -2.72 -10.04
CA SER A 190 7.00 -3.02 -10.68
C SER A 190 7.95 -3.57 -9.60
N LEU A 191 9.16 -4.01 -9.97
CA LEU A 191 10.19 -4.37 -8.99
C LEU A 191 10.53 -3.21 -8.05
N GLY A 192 10.53 -1.98 -8.55
CA GLY A 192 10.71 -0.75 -7.77
C GLY A 192 9.40 -0.13 -7.25
N GLY A 193 8.30 -0.90 -7.20
CA GLY A 193 7.01 -0.42 -6.72
C GLY A 193 6.39 0.66 -7.59
N ALA A 194 5.56 1.51 -7.00
CA ALA A 194 4.96 2.66 -7.67
C ALA A 194 5.99 3.74 -7.98
N GLN A 195 6.96 3.98 -7.11
CA GLN A 195 8.02 4.96 -7.36
C GLN A 195 8.85 4.61 -8.59
N GLY A 196 9.12 3.30 -8.82
CA GLY A 196 9.79 2.83 -10.03
C GLY A 196 8.90 3.00 -11.27
N LEU A 197 7.60 2.68 -11.16
CA LEU A 197 6.63 2.82 -12.26
C LEU A 197 6.46 4.27 -12.70
N PHE A 198 6.40 5.22 -11.76
CA PHE A 198 6.20 6.64 -12.02
C PHE A 198 7.50 7.45 -12.16
N ASN A 199 8.67 6.79 -11.98
CA ASN A 199 9.99 7.43 -11.97
C ASN A 199 10.08 8.59 -10.97
N LEU A 200 9.68 8.34 -9.71
CA LEU A 200 9.68 9.31 -8.62
C LEU A 200 10.61 8.83 -7.49
N LYS A 201 11.06 9.77 -6.66
CA LYS A 201 11.93 9.47 -5.51
C LYS A 201 11.38 10.14 -4.25
N PRO A 202 10.68 9.37 -3.37
CA PRO A 202 10.30 9.86 -2.05
C PRO A 202 11.53 9.96 -1.13
N ASP A 203 11.40 10.71 -0.02
CA ASP A 203 12.43 10.79 1.02
C ASP A 203 12.46 9.52 1.88
N ILE A 204 11.28 8.94 2.14
CA ILE A 204 11.11 7.68 2.88
C ILE A 204 10.09 6.80 2.16
N THR A 205 10.35 5.50 2.16
CA THR A 205 9.44 4.47 1.65
C THR A 205 9.11 3.48 2.77
N CYS A 206 7.82 3.17 2.93
CA CYS A 206 7.35 2.08 3.78
C CYS A 206 6.99 0.86 2.94
N LEU A 207 7.45 -0.32 3.34
CA LEU A 207 7.24 -1.60 2.66
C LEU A 207 6.64 -2.63 3.62
N GLY A 208 6.00 -3.65 3.05
CA GLY A 208 5.40 -4.77 3.79
C GLY A 208 4.89 -5.84 2.84
N LYS A 209 3.91 -6.63 3.29
CA LYS A 209 3.20 -7.61 2.46
C LYS A 209 4.14 -8.52 1.64
N ILE A 210 4.39 -8.19 0.36
CA ILE A 210 5.20 -9.03 -0.57
C ILE A 210 6.60 -9.28 -0.04
N ILE A 211 7.23 -8.29 0.61
CA ILE A 211 8.60 -8.46 1.13
C ILE A 211 8.72 -9.53 2.23
N GLY A 212 7.60 -10.05 2.74
CA GLY A 212 7.57 -11.13 3.72
C GLY A 212 7.14 -12.49 3.16
N GLY A 213 6.77 -12.55 1.86
CA GLY A 213 6.32 -13.81 1.25
C GLY A 213 5.10 -14.44 1.92
N GLY A 214 4.29 -13.64 2.62
CA GLY A 214 3.12 -14.08 3.40
C GLY A 214 3.36 -14.13 4.92
N LEU A 215 4.58 -13.88 5.39
CA LEU A 215 4.93 -13.82 6.80
C LEU A 215 4.97 -12.36 7.34
N PRO A 216 4.87 -12.17 8.67
CA PRO A 216 4.83 -10.85 9.28
C PRO A 216 6.18 -10.14 9.20
N ILE A 217 6.29 -9.17 8.31
CA ILE A 217 7.43 -8.29 8.13
C ILE A 217 6.96 -6.94 7.56
N GLY A 218 7.65 -5.90 7.90
CA GLY A 218 7.62 -4.60 7.28
C GLY A 218 9.02 -4.02 7.22
N ALA A 219 9.17 -2.93 6.49
CA ALA A 219 10.39 -2.17 6.45
C ALA A 219 10.10 -0.69 6.17
N PHE A 220 10.97 0.18 6.63
CA PHE A 220 11.02 1.57 6.19
C PHE A 220 12.46 1.94 5.90
N GLY A 221 12.64 2.74 4.89
CA GLY A 221 13.97 3.17 4.46
C GLY A 221 13.87 4.41 3.61
N GLY A 222 15.01 5.02 3.33
CA GLY A 222 15.06 6.26 2.56
C GLY A 222 16.46 6.83 2.50
N ARG A 223 16.53 8.14 2.34
CA ARG A 223 17.78 8.91 2.29
C ARG A 223 18.64 8.66 3.53
N LYS A 224 19.91 8.50 3.31
CA LYS A 224 20.90 8.20 4.37
C LYS A 224 20.88 9.22 5.50
N ASP A 225 20.88 10.51 5.18
CA ASP A 225 20.89 11.60 6.16
C ASP A 225 19.68 11.57 7.11
N ILE A 226 18.53 11.11 6.62
CA ILE A 226 17.32 10.94 7.43
C ILE A 226 17.42 9.66 8.27
N MET A 227 17.84 8.54 7.66
CA MET A 227 17.89 7.26 8.33
C MET A 227 18.97 7.20 9.43
N GLU A 228 20.05 7.95 9.30
CA GLU A 228 21.08 8.10 10.35
C GLU A 228 20.55 8.82 11.61
N TYR A 229 19.36 9.44 11.54
CA TYR A 229 18.69 9.98 12.73
C TYR A 229 18.08 8.90 13.64
N LEU A 230 18.07 7.63 13.18
CA LEU A 230 17.65 6.49 14.02
C LEU A 230 18.78 6.07 14.99
N SER A 231 18.37 5.68 16.20
CA SER A 231 19.27 5.04 17.16
C SER A 231 19.89 3.75 16.55
N PRO A 232 21.20 3.46 16.79
CA PRO A 232 22.10 4.15 17.70
C PRO A 232 22.83 5.37 17.11
N LEU A 233 22.67 5.64 15.79
CA LEU A 233 23.38 6.76 15.13
C LEU A 233 22.76 8.11 15.51
N GLY A 234 21.46 8.16 15.70
CA GLY A 234 20.72 9.38 16.01
C GLY A 234 19.78 9.24 17.22
N PRO A 235 19.02 10.29 17.54
CA PRO A 235 18.22 10.37 18.74
C PRO A 235 16.85 9.67 18.66
N VAL A 236 16.42 9.26 17.47
CA VAL A 236 15.09 8.68 17.28
C VAL A 236 15.11 7.19 17.57
N TYR A 237 14.37 6.78 18.59
CA TYR A 237 14.32 5.37 19.04
C TYR A 237 13.34 4.54 18.20
N GLN A 238 13.80 3.37 17.76
CA GLN A 238 13.00 2.29 17.20
C GLN A 238 13.67 0.96 17.57
N ALA A 239 12.89 0.00 18.05
CA ALA A 239 13.34 -1.36 18.32
C ALA A 239 12.18 -2.35 18.20
N GLY A 240 12.51 -3.61 17.93
CA GLY A 240 11.56 -4.73 17.90
C GLY A 240 12.34 -6.03 18.01
N THR A 241 12.11 -6.80 19.08
CA THR A 241 12.82 -8.06 19.34
C THR A 241 12.76 -9.04 18.19
N LEU A 242 11.63 -9.09 17.48
CA LEU A 242 11.38 -10.02 16.38
C LEU A 242 11.55 -9.37 15.00
N SER A 243 11.95 -8.09 14.94
CA SER A 243 12.24 -7.43 13.66
C SER A 243 13.45 -8.08 12.98
N GLY A 244 13.33 -8.38 11.69
CA GLY A 244 14.36 -9.16 11.00
C GLY A 244 14.35 -10.65 11.35
N ASN A 245 13.20 -11.19 11.80
CA ASN A 245 13.06 -12.61 12.10
C ASN A 245 13.58 -13.48 10.95
N PRO A 246 14.49 -14.45 11.21
CA PRO A 246 15.13 -15.27 10.17
C PRO A 246 14.16 -15.96 9.22
N ILE A 247 13.02 -16.42 9.73
CA ILE A 247 12.01 -17.13 8.92
C ILE A 247 11.32 -16.13 7.96
N CYS A 248 10.96 -14.95 8.46
CA CYS A 248 10.33 -13.91 7.65
C CYS A 248 11.29 -13.36 6.58
N VAL A 249 12.56 -13.17 6.95
CA VAL A 249 13.62 -12.71 6.06
C VAL A 249 13.88 -13.73 4.95
N ALA A 250 14.00 -15.01 5.30
CA ALA A 250 14.21 -16.10 4.34
C ALA A 250 13.05 -16.21 3.34
N ALA A 251 11.80 -16.09 3.82
CA ALA A 251 10.61 -16.04 2.97
C ALA A 251 10.64 -14.84 2.02
N GLY A 252 11.02 -13.65 2.53
CA GLY A 252 11.14 -12.43 1.75
C GLY A 252 12.18 -12.55 0.62
N ILE A 253 13.39 -13.02 0.94
CA ILE A 253 14.46 -13.24 -0.03
C ILE A 253 14.00 -14.22 -1.13
N ALA A 254 13.43 -15.36 -0.73
CA ALA A 254 12.95 -16.36 -1.68
C ALA A 254 11.84 -15.79 -2.58
N THR A 255 10.96 -14.98 -2.02
CA THR A 255 9.86 -14.34 -2.76
C THR A 255 10.38 -13.34 -3.78
N ILE A 256 11.26 -12.41 -3.39
CA ILE A 256 11.79 -11.39 -4.31
C ILE A 256 12.58 -12.06 -5.44
N LYS A 257 13.47 -13.00 -5.12
CA LYS A 257 14.23 -13.76 -6.13
C LYS A 257 13.31 -14.55 -7.08
N ALA A 258 12.22 -15.11 -6.57
CA ALA A 258 11.25 -15.82 -7.41
C ALA A 258 10.46 -14.87 -8.31
N ILE A 259 10.10 -13.69 -7.81
CA ILE A 259 9.43 -12.64 -8.60
C ILE A 259 10.30 -12.22 -9.78
N GLU A 260 11.59 -11.96 -9.55
CA GLU A 260 12.54 -11.61 -10.61
C GLU A 260 12.72 -12.74 -11.63
N LYS A 261 13.06 -13.93 -11.14
CA LYS A 261 13.37 -15.10 -11.99
C LYS A 261 12.23 -15.47 -12.91
N ASP A 262 10.99 -15.39 -12.42
CA ASP A 262 9.80 -15.84 -13.15
C ASP A 262 9.11 -14.71 -13.92
N ASN A 263 9.55 -13.46 -13.80
CA ASN A 263 8.82 -12.27 -14.26
C ASN A 263 7.38 -12.27 -13.71
N ALA A 264 7.23 -12.56 -12.41
CA ALA A 264 5.92 -12.82 -11.81
C ALA A 264 5.01 -11.58 -11.81
N ILE A 265 5.59 -10.38 -11.73
CA ILE A 265 4.83 -9.11 -11.84
C ILE A 265 4.19 -9.00 -13.22
N ASP A 266 4.94 -9.20 -14.29
CA ASP A 266 4.42 -9.10 -15.66
C ASP A 266 3.34 -10.15 -15.94
N LYS A 267 3.50 -11.37 -15.40
CA LYS A 267 2.47 -12.41 -15.50
C LYS A 267 1.19 -12.00 -14.78
N ALA A 268 1.31 -11.50 -13.54
CA ALA A 268 0.17 -11.03 -12.78
C ALA A 268 -0.53 -9.84 -13.46
N ASN A 269 0.24 -8.91 -14.05
CA ASN A 269 -0.27 -7.77 -14.80
C ASN A 269 -1.03 -8.21 -16.06
N LYS A 270 -0.48 -9.15 -16.84
CA LYS A 270 -1.17 -9.73 -18.01
C LYS A 270 -2.46 -10.44 -17.62
N ASN A 271 -2.47 -11.14 -16.50
CA ASN A 271 -3.66 -11.79 -15.97
C ASN A 271 -4.74 -10.76 -15.59
N ALA A 272 -4.35 -9.66 -14.96
CA ALA A 272 -5.29 -8.58 -14.61
C ALA A 272 -5.80 -7.84 -15.84
N GLU A 273 -4.94 -7.52 -16.80
CA GLU A 273 -5.33 -6.90 -18.07
C GLU A 273 -6.33 -7.77 -18.83
N TYR A 274 -6.09 -9.09 -18.90
CA TYR A 274 -7.02 -10.02 -19.53
C TYR A 274 -8.37 -10.05 -18.80
N LEU A 275 -8.37 -10.10 -17.45
CA LEU A 275 -9.60 -10.03 -16.67
C LEU A 275 -10.36 -8.73 -16.93
N VAL A 276 -9.68 -7.58 -16.85
CA VAL A 276 -10.32 -6.26 -17.00
C VAL A 276 -10.87 -6.05 -18.42
N THR A 277 -10.12 -6.46 -19.44
CA THR A 277 -10.57 -6.35 -20.84
C THR A 277 -11.81 -7.21 -21.06
N SER A 278 -11.79 -8.46 -20.58
CA SER A 278 -12.96 -9.36 -20.69
C SER A 278 -14.16 -8.82 -19.92
N LEU A 279 -13.96 -8.28 -18.71
CA LEU A 279 -15.04 -7.66 -17.96
C LEU A 279 -15.62 -6.43 -18.64
N LYS A 280 -14.79 -5.55 -19.21
CA LYS A 280 -15.27 -4.36 -19.94
C LYS A 280 -16.09 -4.74 -21.17
N GLU A 281 -15.70 -5.80 -21.89
CA GLU A 281 -16.46 -6.31 -23.03
C GLU A 281 -17.82 -6.91 -22.62
N GLU A 282 -17.80 -7.79 -21.62
CA GLU A 282 -18.99 -8.49 -21.16
C GLU A 282 -19.99 -7.60 -20.41
N LEU A 283 -19.48 -6.55 -19.75
CA LEU A 283 -20.27 -5.60 -18.95
C LEU A 283 -20.50 -4.26 -19.66
N LYS A 284 -20.25 -4.16 -20.97
CA LYS A 284 -20.39 -2.89 -21.71
C LYS A 284 -21.77 -2.23 -21.59
N TYR A 285 -22.82 -3.02 -21.43
CA TYR A 285 -24.19 -2.52 -21.26
C TYR A 285 -24.46 -1.93 -19.86
N TYR A 286 -23.55 -2.12 -18.91
CA TYR A 286 -23.60 -1.60 -17.55
C TYR A 286 -22.61 -0.43 -17.32
N SER A 287 -22.04 0.12 -18.39
CA SER A 287 -21.04 1.21 -18.31
C SER A 287 -21.56 2.49 -17.62
N ASP A 288 -22.87 2.69 -17.60
CA ASP A 288 -23.51 3.79 -16.88
C ASP A 288 -23.76 3.49 -15.37
N GLU A 289 -23.53 2.24 -14.94
CA GLU A 289 -23.74 1.80 -13.56
C GLU A 289 -22.44 1.36 -12.87
N LEU A 290 -21.43 0.98 -13.65
CA LEU A 290 -20.20 0.38 -13.17
C LEU A 290 -18.97 1.13 -13.66
N THR A 291 -17.97 1.24 -12.80
CA THR A 291 -16.63 1.70 -13.16
C THR A 291 -15.60 0.67 -12.72
N ILE A 292 -14.68 0.32 -13.60
CA ILE A 292 -13.54 -0.56 -13.28
C ILE A 292 -12.26 0.28 -13.33
N ASN A 293 -11.73 0.59 -12.16
CA ASN A 293 -10.39 1.14 -12.04
C ASN A 293 -9.38 0.00 -11.92
N HIS A 294 -8.26 0.10 -12.65
CA HIS A 294 -7.20 -0.87 -12.53
C HIS A 294 -5.83 -0.26 -12.83
N ILE A 295 -4.81 -0.86 -12.26
CA ILE A 295 -3.40 -0.61 -12.57
C ILE A 295 -2.59 -1.87 -12.28
N SER A 296 -1.73 -2.28 -13.23
CA SER A 296 -0.93 -3.50 -13.07
C SER A 296 -1.83 -4.69 -12.66
N SER A 297 -1.51 -5.37 -11.57
CA SER A 297 -2.27 -6.54 -11.08
C SER A 297 -3.35 -6.21 -10.03
N LEU A 298 -3.77 -4.94 -9.96
CA LEU A 298 -4.78 -4.41 -9.03
C LEU A 298 -6.00 -3.92 -9.77
N LEU A 299 -7.20 -4.21 -9.26
CA LEU A 299 -8.43 -3.63 -9.81
C LEU A 299 -9.51 -3.47 -8.72
N THR A 300 -10.49 -2.62 -9.00
CA THR A 300 -11.73 -2.49 -8.21
C THR A 300 -12.90 -2.24 -9.16
N ILE A 301 -14.03 -2.91 -8.89
CA ILE A 301 -15.31 -2.67 -9.55
C ILE A 301 -16.13 -1.79 -8.62
N PHE A 302 -16.41 -0.56 -9.05
CA PHE A 302 -17.27 0.38 -8.33
C PHE A 302 -18.67 0.36 -8.93
N PHE A 303 -19.69 0.27 -8.08
CA PHE A 303 -21.10 0.42 -8.47
C PHE A 303 -21.46 1.90 -8.57
N LYS A 304 -20.87 2.56 -9.51
CA LYS A 304 -21.01 4.00 -9.77
C LYS A 304 -20.62 4.31 -11.20
N LYS A 305 -21.30 5.25 -11.83
CA LYS A 305 -20.87 5.84 -13.11
C LYS A 305 -19.53 6.57 -12.94
N SER A 306 -18.64 6.39 -13.90
CA SER A 306 -17.33 7.05 -13.90
C SER A 306 -17.44 8.59 -13.93
N PRO A 307 -16.42 9.34 -13.49
CA PRO A 307 -15.14 8.86 -12.98
C PRO A 307 -15.16 8.49 -11.48
N VAL A 308 -14.11 7.78 -11.03
CA VAL A 308 -13.79 7.54 -9.61
C VAL A 308 -12.33 7.91 -9.41
N ASN A 309 -12.07 9.16 -9.03
CA ASN A 309 -10.73 9.76 -8.96
C ASN A 309 -10.32 10.21 -7.56
N ASN A 310 -11.23 10.17 -6.59
CA ASN A 310 -10.99 10.59 -5.21
C ASN A 310 -11.95 9.87 -4.25
N PHE A 311 -11.78 10.11 -2.94
CA PHE A 311 -12.61 9.46 -1.92
C PHE A 311 -14.08 9.89 -1.99
N ASN A 312 -14.38 11.14 -2.34
CA ASN A 312 -15.77 11.60 -2.51
C ASN A 312 -16.48 10.83 -3.63
N ASP A 313 -15.78 10.53 -4.73
CA ASP A 313 -16.32 9.69 -5.79
C ASP A 313 -16.57 8.26 -5.31
N VAL A 314 -15.64 7.70 -4.56
CA VAL A 314 -15.77 6.35 -3.96
C VAL A 314 -16.99 6.27 -3.05
N MET A 315 -17.23 7.28 -2.22
CA MET A 315 -18.38 7.33 -1.29
C MET A 315 -19.74 7.40 -1.97
N GLN A 316 -19.79 7.74 -3.27
CA GLN A 316 -21.01 7.70 -4.07
C GLN A 316 -21.30 6.31 -4.67
N SER A 317 -20.42 5.32 -4.47
CA SER A 317 -20.67 3.95 -4.91
C SER A 317 -21.79 3.31 -4.12
N ASP A 318 -22.64 2.55 -4.80
CA ASP A 318 -23.74 1.80 -4.17
C ASP A 318 -23.20 0.58 -3.41
N THR A 319 -22.99 0.77 -2.12
CA THR A 319 -22.48 -0.28 -1.22
C THR A 319 -23.51 -1.40 -0.98
N ALA A 320 -24.81 -1.15 -1.19
CA ALA A 320 -25.86 -2.17 -1.08
C ALA A 320 -25.80 -3.11 -2.30
N LYS A 321 -25.62 -2.55 -3.52
CA LYS A 321 -25.33 -3.35 -4.71
C LYS A 321 -24.06 -4.18 -4.54
N PHE A 322 -22.98 -3.56 -4.02
CA PHE A 322 -21.73 -4.30 -3.74
C PHE A 322 -21.94 -5.47 -2.78
N LYS A 323 -22.70 -5.29 -1.70
CA LYS A 323 -23.02 -6.35 -0.75
C LYS A 323 -23.73 -7.52 -1.42
N ASN A 324 -24.72 -7.23 -2.26
CA ASN A 324 -25.45 -8.27 -3.01
C ASN A 324 -24.53 -8.98 -4.01
N PHE A 325 -23.72 -8.21 -4.75
CA PHE A 325 -22.70 -8.72 -5.66
C PHE A 325 -21.73 -9.68 -4.96
N PHE A 326 -21.17 -9.26 -3.84
CA PHE A 326 -20.28 -10.09 -3.02
C PHE A 326 -20.97 -11.40 -2.60
N GLY A 327 -22.23 -11.33 -2.16
CA GLY A 327 -23.03 -12.50 -1.80
C GLY A 327 -23.20 -13.49 -2.95
N GLU A 328 -23.43 -13.00 -4.17
CA GLU A 328 -23.54 -13.87 -5.35
C GLU A 328 -22.18 -14.49 -5.74
N LEU A 329 -21.08 -13.75 -5.63
CA LEU A 329 -19.73 -14.27 -5.88
C LEU A 329 -19.38 -15.44 -4.93
N ILE A 330 -19.68 -15.28 -3.64
CA ILE A 330 -19.42 -16.31 -2.62
C ILE A 330 -20.22 -17.60 -2.92
N LYS A 331 -21.49 -17.48 -3.31
CA LYS A 331 -22.33 -18.65 -3.67
C LYS A 331 -21.73 -19.45 -4.83
N GLU A 332 -21.07 -18.78 -5.76
CA GLU A 332 -20.46 -19.39 -6.94
C GLU A 332 -18.97 -19.78 -6.71
N GLY A 333 -18.47 -19.65 -5.48
CA GLY A 333 -17.13 -20.07 -5.08
C GLY A 333 -16.01 -19.06 -5.36
N ILE A 334 -16.33 -17.78 -5.62
CA ILE A 334 -15.35 -16.71 -5.73
C ILE A 334 -15.32 -15.92 -4.43
N PHE A 335 -14.18 -15.96 -3.75
CA PHE A 335 -13.92 -15.14 -2.56
C PHE A 335 -13.17 -13.86 -2.94
N THR A 336 -13.84 -12.72 -2.78
CA THR A 336 -13.25 -11.38 -2.83
C THR A 336 -13.23 -10.75 -1.43
N ALA A 337 -12.68 -9.55 -1.30
CA ALA A 337 -12.81 -8.83 -0.04
C ALA A 337 -14.29 -8.43 0.19
N PRO A 338 -14.81 -8.52 1.44
CA PRO A 338 -16.20 -8.20 1.75
C PRO A 338 -16.47 -6.70 1.86
N SER A 339 -15.60 -5.87 1.34
CA SER A 339 -15.70 -4.41 1.38
C SER A 339 -15.48 -3.81 0.00
N GLN A 340 -16.33 -2.85 -0.37
CA GLN A 340 -16.20 -2.05 -1.60
C GLN A 340 -14.86 -1.28 -1.65
N TYR A 341 -14.28 -1.01 -0.49
CA TYR A 341 -13.07 -0.19 -0.37
C TYR A 341 -11.78 -0.99 -0.52
N GLU A 342 -11.87 -2.28 -0.72
CA GLU A 342 -10.71 -3.15 -0.91
C GLU A 342 -10.42 -3.40 -2.38
N ALA A 343 -9.13 -3.50 -2.71
CA ALA A 343 -8.68 -3.88 -4.03
C ALA A 343 -8.79 -5.39 -4.27
N LEU A 344 -9.05 -5.78 -5.51
CA LEU A 344 -8.85 -7.14 -6.00
C LEU A 344 -7.43 -7.29 -6.52
N PHE A 345 -6.82 -8.45 -6.25
CA PHE A 345 -5.43 -8.73 -6.57
C PHE A 345 -5.32 -9.96 -7.48
N LEU A 346 -4.62 -9.84 -8.59
CA LEU A 346 -4.23 -10.98 -9.40
C LEU A 346 -2.80 -11.44 -9.02
N SER A 347 -2.53 -12.71 -9.24
CA SER A 347 -1.22 -13.32 -9.04
C SER A 347 -0.68 -13.90 -10.34
N SER A 348 0.60 -14.25 -10.34
CA SER A 348 1.26 -14.89 -11.48
C SER A 348 0.78 -16.29 -11.79
N VAL A 349 0.05 -16.93 -10.86
CA VAL A 349 -0.41 -18.33 -10.97
C VAL A 349 -1.88 -18.48 -11.36
N HIS A 350 -2.63 -17.38 -11.48
CA HIS A 350 -3.97 -17.46 -12.07
C HIS A 350 -3.88 -17.91 -13.53
N THR A 351 -4.66 -18.92 -13.87
CA THR A 351 -4.76 -19.44 -15.24
C THR A 351 -5.82 -18.68 -16.05
N LYS A 352 -5.78 -18.79 -17.37
CA LYS A 352 -6.85 -18.27 -18.23
C LYS A 352 -8.20 -18.89 -17.91
N GLU A 353 -8.22 -20.17 -17.50
CA GLU A 353 -9.44 -20.87 -17.09
C GLU A 353 -10.04 -20.24 -15.82
N ASP A 354 -9.20 -19.96 -14.80
CA ASP A 354 -9.62 -19.25 -13.59
C ASP A 354 -10.23 -17.90 -13.92
N ILE A 355 -9.60 -17.14 -14.82
CA ILE A 355 -10.03 -15.81 -15.22
C ILE A 355 -11.35 -15.89 -16.00
N ASN A 356 -11.46 -16.78 -16.97
CA ASN A 356 -12.71 -16.98 -17.75
C ASN A 356 -13.89 -17.35 -16.84
N LYS A 357 -13.66 -18.29 -15.94
CA LYS A 357 -14.66 -18.66 -14.93
C LYS A 357 -15.06 -17.48 -14.06
N THR A 358 -14.08 -16.67 -13.64
CA THR A 358 -14.33 -15.46 -12.85
C THR A 358 -15.17 -14.44 -13.62
N VAL A 359 -14.87 -14.19 -14.90
CA VAL A 359 -15.64 -13.28 -15.77
C VAL A 359 -17.09 -13.74 -15.89
N GLU A 360 -17.33 -15.04 -16.16
CA GLU A 360 -18.68 -15.60 -16.28
C GLU A 360 -19.49 -15.46 -14.98
N ILE A 361 -18.84 -15.71 -13.83
CA ILE A 361 -19.49 -15.59 -12.53
C ILE A 361 -19.81 -14.13 -12.21
N ILE A 362 -18.87 -13.20 -12.44
CA ILE A 362 -19.10 -11.76 -12.25
C ILE A 362 -20.26 -11.28 -13.13
N LYS A 363 -20.28 -11.67 -14.41
CA LYS A 363 -21.37 -11.35 -15.34
C LYS A 363 -22.72 -11.84 -14.84
N LYS A 364 -22.80 -13.10 -14.35
CA LYS A 364 -24.02 -13.66 -13.77
C LYS A 364 -24.46 -12.91 -12.51
N ALA A 365 -23.50 -12.59 -11.62
CA ALA A 365 -23.77 -11.88 -10.39
C ALA A 365 -24.33 -10.46 -10.66
N ILE A 366 -23.73 -9.72 -11.61
CA ILE A 366 -24.21 -8.38 -11.98
C ILE A 366 -25.62 -8.40 -12.59
N LYS A 367 -25.97 -9.44 -13.37
CA LYS A 367 -27.33 -9.58 -13.92
C LYS A 367 -28.40 -9.84 -12.87
N LYS A 368 -28.05 -10.32 -11.68
CA LYS A 368 -28.97 -10.67 -10.60
C LYS A 368 -29.22 -9.52 -9.61
N ILE A 369 -28.42 -8.49 -9.64
CA ILE A 369 -28.47 -7.36 -8.70
C ILE A 369 -28.90 -6.06 -9.39
#